data_3a6d25d3c323466d88774f5c87bc5a78
#
_entry.id   3a6d25d3c323466d88774f5c87bc5a78
#
_cell.length_a   1.000
_cell.length_b   1.000
_cell.length_c   1.000
_cell.angle_alpha   90.00
_cell.angle_beta   90.00
_cell.angle_gamma   90.00
#
_symmetry.space_group_name_H-M   'P 1'
#
loop_
_entity.id
_entity.type
_entity.pdbx_description
1 polymer ?
#
loop_
_entity_poly.entity_id
_entity_poly.type
_entity_poly.pdbx_seq_one_letter_code
_entity_poly.pdbx_strand_id
1 'polypeptide(L)'
;MHSVLEFLIRHGYLVLLVWVFIEQAGLPVPSLPLLLAAGALSGIHKMNFFVALGACIIGAVIADSMWYQLGKHKGVKVIQLLCRISLEPDSCVRRTQGVFEKQGARSLLFAKFIPGLSTVATPLAGIFHMRLRRFLLFDGLGSAIWAATFLGLGFVFRDQLELIGQRIQSLGAGALVLILGLLATYIAYKFVARKKFLRDLRIGRITVEELKQKLDEKEDLTIVDLRHSLDFEADPETIPGAFRMDARELEEKHNPFPGDRDVILYCT
;
A
#
# COMPACT_ATOMS: atom_id res chain seq x y z
N MET A 1 -32.08 -11.37 10.18
CA MET A 1 -30.93 -10.95 10.98
C MET A 1 -30.39 -12.05 11.88
N HIS A 2 -31.22 -12.88 12.54
CA HIS A 2 -30.74 -14.03 13.32
C HIS A 2 -29.82 -14.97 12.54
N SER A 3 -30.17 -15.32 11.32
CA SER A 3 -29.38 -16.23 10.47
C SER A 3 -27.97 -15.73 10.12
N VAL A 4 -27.78 -14.43 9.94
CA VAL A 4 -26.47 -13.84 9.66
C VAL A 4 -25.60 -13.83 10.93
N LEU A 5 -26.21 -13.56 12.08
CA LEU A 5 -25.50 -13.58 13.35
C LEU A 5 -25.09 -15.01 13.75
N GLU A 6 -25.97 -15.98 13.55
CA GLU A 6 -25.66 -17.40 13.75
C GLU A 6 -24.58 -17.91 12.80
N PHE A 7 -24.63 -17.49 11.53
CA PHE A 7 -23.60 -17.79 10.56
C PHE A 7 -22.23 -17.20 10.98
N LEU A 8 -22.20 -15.93 11.42
CA LEU A 8 -20.99 -15.27 11.93
C LEU A 8 -20.46 -15.94 13.21
N ILE A 9 -21.32 -16.37 14.11
CA ILE A 9 -20.89 -17.09 15.33
C ILE A 9 -20.33 -18.46 14.96
N ARG A 10 -20.93 -19.16 14.01
CA ARG A 10 -20.51 -20.51 13.60
C ARG A 10 -19.27 -20.52 12.70
N HIS A 11 -19.12 -19.52 11.84
CA HIS A 11 -18.05 -19.43 10.85
C HIS A 11 -17.16 -18.20 11.02
N GLY A 12 -17.30 -17.45 12.10
CA GLY A 12 -16.64 -16.14 12.29
C GLY A 12 -15.12 -16.19 12.19
N TYR A 13 -14.51 -17.27 12.63
CA TYR A 13 -13.05 -17.43 12.48
C TYR A 13 -12.62 -17.60 11.03
N LEU A 14 -13.38 -18.36 10.24
CA LEU A 14 -13.12 -18.54 8.82
C LEU A 14 -13.38 -17.23 8.05
N VAL A 15 -14.45 -16.51 8.40
CA VAL A 15 -14.77 -15.20 7.84
C VAL A 15 -13.63 -14.21 8.13
N LEU A 16 -13.15 -14.17 9.37
CA LEU A 16 -11.99 -13.34 9.75
C LEU A 16 -10.75 -13.69 8.93
N LEU A 17 -10.41 -14.97 8.83
CA LEU A 17 -9.25 -15.44 8.08
C LEU A 17 -9.33 -15.02 6.62
N VAL A 18 -10.46 -15.33 5.96
CA VAL A 18 -10.67 -15.05 4.54
C VAL A 18 -10.71 -13.55 4.28
N TRP A 19 -11.36 -12.78 5.15
CA TRP A 19 -11.48 -11.33 4.99
C TRP A 19 -10.15 -10.62 5.13
N VAL A 20 -9.37 -10.98 6.16
CA VAL A 20 -8.01 -10.44 6.36
C VAL A 20 -7.10 -10.86 5.19
N PHE A 21 -7.20 -12.11 4.74
CA PHE A 21 -6.47 -12.57 3.56
C PHE A 21 -6.79 -11.72 2.32
N ILE A 22 -8.07 -11.47 2.04
CA ILE A 22 -8.54 -10.69 0.90
C ILE A 22 -8.00 -9.25 0.95
N GLU A 23 -8.08 -8.60 2.12
CA GLU A 23 -7.53 -7.25 2.33
C GLU A 23 -6.03 -7.22 2.10
N GLN A 24 -5.28 -8.13 2.73
CA GLN A 24 -3.82 -8.20 2.60
C GLN A 24 -3.38 -8.64 1.19
N ALA A 25 -4.24 -9.35 0.46
CA ALA A 25 -4.03 -9.66 -0.96
C ALA A 25 -4.17 -8.44 -1.89
N GLY A 26 -4.61 -7.28 -1.35
CA GLY A 26 -4.66 -6.00 -2.07
C GLY A 26 -6.06 -5.54 -2.50
N LEU A 27 -7.12 -6.25 -2.12
CA LEU A 27 -8.47 -5.74 -2.34
C LEU A 27 -8.78 -4.62 -1.32
N PRO A 28 -9.43 -3.52 -1.76
CA PRO A 28 -9.73 -2.37 -0.89
C PRO A 28 -10.93 -2.64 0.03
N VAL A 29 -10.83 -3.71 0.82
CA VAL A 29 -11.89 -4.13 1.76
C VAL A 29 -11.37 -3.91 3.18
N PRO A 30 -11.93 -2.96 3.95
CA PRO A 30 -11.42 -2.65 5.28
C PRO A 30 -11.71 -3.80 6.26
N SER A 31 -10.68 -4.37 6.89
CA SER A 31 -10.82 -5.41 7.91
C SER A 31 -11.02 -4.84 9.32
N LEU A 32 -10.63 -3.59 9.56
CA LEU A 32 -10.68 -2.98 10.88
C LEU A 32 -12.06 -3.09 11.57
N PRO A 33 -13.21 -2.79 10.90
CA PRO A 33 -14.51 -2.95 11.53
C PRO A 33 -14.79 -4.40 11.94
N LEU A 34 -14.32 -5.37 11.15
CA LEU A 34 -14.52 -6.78 11.43
C LEU A 34 -13.66 -7.25 12.62
N LEU A 35 -12.42 -6.78 12.73
CA LEU A 35 -11.54 -7.06 13.86
C LEU A 35 -12.12 -6.47 15.16
N LEU A 36 -12.60 -5.22 15.13
CA LEU A 36 -13.25 -4.58 16.27
C LEU A 36 -14.50 -5.36 16.71
N ALA A 37 -15.34 -5.77 15.76
CA ALA A 37 -16.52 -6.56 16.04
C ALA A 37 -16.19 -7.94 16.64
N ALA A 38 -15.17 -8.63 16.11
CA ALA A 38 -14.70 -9.90 16.64
C ALA A 38 -14.08 -9.75 18.04
N GLY A 39 -13.36 -8.65 18.29
CA GLY A 39 -12.87 -8.29 19.61
C GLY A 39 -14.02 -8.07 20.61
N ALA A 40 -15.07 -7.33 20.23
CA ALA A 40 -16.25 -7.13 21.05
C ALA A 40 -16.99 -8.45 21.33
N LEU A 41 -17.17 -9.32 20.32
CA LEU A 41 -17.73 -10.64 20.49
C LEU A 41 -16.91 -11.54 21.43
N SER A 42 -15.59 -11.37 21.41
CA SER A 42 -14.69 -12.05 22.35
C SER A 42 -14.88 -11.53 23.78
N GLY A 43 -15.12 -10.24 23.95
CA GLY A 43 -15.38 -9.61 25.25
C GLY A 43 -16.69 -10.06 25.91
N ILE A 44 -17.68 -10.47 25.14
CA ILE A 44 -18.95 -11.04 25.62
C ILE A 44 -18.96 -12.58 25.56
N HIS A 45 -17.80 -13.22 25.47
CA HIS A 45 -17.62 -14.68 25.46
C HIS A 45 -18.30 -15.44 24.31
N LYS A 46 -18.69 -14.76 23.22
CA LYS A 46 -19.25 -15.41 22.01
C LYS A 46 -18.19 -15.89 21.03
N MET A 47 -16.96 -15.39 21.16
CA MET A 47 -15.81 -15.85 20.39
C MET A 47 -14.60 -16.03 21.32
N ASN A 48 -13.65 -16.89 20.92
CA ASN A 48 -12.37 -17.01 21.61
C ASN A 48 -11.37 -16.03 21.00
N PHE A 49 -10.83 -15.14 21.83
CA PHE A 49 -9.89 -14.09 21.40
C PHE A 49 -8.65 -14.65 20.73
N PHE A 50 -8.05 -15.71 21.29
CA PHE A 50 -6.80 -16.28 20.76
C PHE A 50 -7.02 -17.02 19.43
N VAL A 51 -8.18 -17.66 19.26
CA VAL A 51 -8.54 -18.31 17.98
C VAL A 51 -8.78 -17.26 16.90
N ALA A 52 -9.49 -16.16 17.23
CA ALA A 52 -9.68 -15.04 16.33
C ALA A 52 -8.36 -14.38 15.93
N LEU A 53 -7.47 -14.16 16.92
CA LEU A 53 -6.12 -13.63 16.68
C LEU A 53 -5.31 -14.55 15.75
N GLY A 54 -5.32 -15.86 16.01
CA GLY A 54 -4.66 -16.85 15.16
C GLY A 54 -5.18 -16.86 13.73
N ALA A 55 -6.50 -16.77 13.54
CA ALA A 55 -7.12 -16.70 12.22
C ALA A 55 -6.67 -15.45 11.45
N CYS A 56 -6.62 -14.28 12.09
CA CYS A 56 -6.13 -13.04 11.48
C CYS A 56 -4.65 -13.14 11.08
N ILE A 57 -3.79 -13.68 11.96
CA ILE A 57 -2.36 -13.85 11.68
C ILE A 57 -2.16 -14.79 10.49
N ILE A 58 -2.84 -15.93 10.47
CA ILE A 58 -2.72 -16.92 9.39
C ILE A 58 -3.16 -16.29 8.06
N GLY A 59 -4.32 -15.62 8.02
CA GLY A 59 -4.82 -14.96 6.82
C GLY A 59 -3.84 -13.92 6.28
N ALA A 60 -3.30 -13.07 7.17
CA ALA A 60 -2.33 -12.06 6.81
C ALA A 60 -1.02 -12.67 6.27
N VAL A 61 -0.39 -13.59 7.03
CA VAL A 61 0.89 -14.19 6.67
C VAL A 61 0.82 -14.97 5.36
N ILE A 62 -0.32 -15.63 5.06
CA ILE A 62 -0.50 -16.31 3.76
C ILE A 62 -0.49 -15.29 2.61
N ALA A 63 -1.27 -14.22 2.71
CA ALA A 63 -1.33 -13.18 1.68
C ALA A 63 0.04 -12.49 1.50
N ASP A 64 0.69 -12.13 2.59
CA ASP A 64 1.99 -11.46 2.60
C ASP A 64 3.10 -12.37 2.04
N SER A 65 3.03 -13.68 2.33
CA SER A 65 3.95 -14.67 1.75
C SER A 65 3.80 -14.78 0.23
N MET A 66 2.59 -14.62 -0.30
CA MET A 66 2.36 -14.56 -1.75
C MET A 66 3.06 -13.33 -2.35
N TRP A 67 2.90 -12.15 -1.75
CA TRP A 67 3.55 -10.91 -2.20
C TRP A 67 5.08 -10.98 -2.08
N TYR A 68 5.59 -11.55 -0.98
CA TYR A 68 7.03 -11.80 -0.81
C TYR A 68 7.58 -12.70 -1.94
N GLN A 69 6.90 -13.80 -2.27
CA GLN A 69 7.29 -14.69 -3.35
C GLN A 69 7.24 -14.00 -4.71
N LEU A 70 6.16 -13.24 -4.99
CA LEU A 70 6.06 -12.45 -6.21
C LEU A 70 7.21 -11.44 -6.31
N GLY A 71 7.51 -10.72 -5.24
CA GLY A 71 8.61 -9.77 -5.19
C GLY A 71 9.96 -10.44 -5.49
N LYS A 72 10.19 -11.61 -4.89
CA LYS A 72 11.43 -12.38 -5.09
C LYS A 72 11.60 -12.87 -6.54
N HIS A 73 10.52 -13.26 -7.23
CA HIS A 73 10.59 -13.84 -8.57
C HIS A 73 10.39 -12.82 -9.69
N LYS A 74 9.57 -11.80 -9.48
CA LYS A 74 9.20 -10.79 -10.50
C LYS A 74 9.91 -9.45 -10.30
N GLY A 75 10.61 -9.27 -9.18
CA GLY A 75 11.39 -8.07 -8.90
C GLY A 75 10.54 -6.80 -8.90
N VAL A 76 11.13 -5.73 -9.41
CA VAL A 76 10.53 -4.37 -9.44
C VAL A 76 9.20 -4.31 -10.21
N LYS A 77 8.96 -5.22 -11.17
CA LYS A 77 7.69 -5.27 -11.93
C LYS A 77 6.47 -5.42 -11.03
N VAL A 78 6.62 -6.07 -9.87
CA VAL A 78 5.52 -6.21 -8.89
C VAL A 78 5.20 -4.89 -8.24
N ILE A 79 6.22 -4.11 -7.87
CA ILE A 79 6.04 -2.78 -7.27
C ILE A 79 5.40 -1.83 -8.27
N GLN A 80 5.85 -1.84 -9.53
CA GLN A 80 5.25 -1.04 -10.60
C GLN A 80 3.77 -1.38 -10.78
N LEU A 81 3.40 -2.67 -10.75
CA LEU A 81 2.01 -3.11 -10.81
C LEU A 81 1.19 -2.60 -9.62
N LEU A 82 1.71 -2.76 -8.39
CA LEU A 82 1.04 -2.30 -7.16
C LEU A 82 0.85 -0.78 -7.16
N CYS A 83 1.85 -0.04 -7.58
CA CYS A 83 1.79 1.42 -7.66
C CYS A 83 0.87 1.90 -8.77
N ARG A 84 0.73 1.14 -9.87
CA ARG A 84 -0.25 1.42 -10.93
C ARG A 84 -1.68 1.26 -10.44
N ILE A 85 -1.93 0.32 -9.54
CA ILE A 85 -3.24 0.08 -8.92
C ILE A 85 -3.49 1.05 -7.76
N SER A 86 -2.45 1.49 -7.07
CA SER A 86 -2.53 2.44 -5.95
C SER A 86 -3.05 3.81 -6.38
N LEU A 87 -3.75 4.47 -5.47
CA LEU A 87 -4.27 5.83 -5.67
C LEU A 87 -3.18 6.91 -5.61
N GLU A 88 -1.96 6.58 -5.13
CA GLU A 88 -0.81 7.48 -4.99
C GLU A 88 0.49 6.75 -5.41
N PRO A 89 0.74 6.62 -6.73
CA PRO A 89 1.85 5.80 -7.21
C PRO A 89 3.25 6.32 -6.81
N ASP A 90 3.49 7.63 -6.88
CA ASP A 90 4.84 8.18 -6.72
C ASP A 90 5.31 8.26 -5.26
N SER A 91 4.40 8.54 -4.33
CA SER A 91 4.73 8.60 -2.89
C SER A 91 4.86 7.21 -2.25
N CYS A 92 4.22 6.20 -2.84
CA CYS A 92 4.18 4.84 -2.32
C CYS A 92 5.57 4.17 -2.36
N VAL A 93 6.24 4.20 -3.53
CA VAL A 93 7.56 3.54 -3.70
C VAL A 93 8.64 4.27 -2.92
N ARG A 94 8.80 5.58 -3.14
CA ARG A 94 9.86 6.38 -2.52
C ARG A 94 9.84 6.32 -1.00
N ARG A 95 8.65 6.48 -0.39
CA ARG A 95 8.50 6.47 1.06
C ARG A 95 8.79 5.10 1.65
N THR A 96 8.29 4.05 1.02
CA THR A 96 8.41 2.69 1.51
C THR A 96 9.82 2.16 1.37
N GLN A 97 10.47 2.44 0.24
CA GLN A 97 11.84 2.01 -0.01
C GLN A 97 12.81 2.68 0.98
N GLY A 98 12.72 3.99 1.18
CA GLY A 98 13.57 4.69 2.13
C GLY A 98 13.40 4.21 3.58
N VAL A 99 12.18 3.79 3.98
CA VAL A 99 11.94 3.17 5.29
C VAL A 99 12.54 1.77 5.34
N PHE A 100 12.37 0.97 4.27
CA PHE A 100 12.90 -0.39 4.23
C PHE A 100 14.44 -0.43 4.20
N GLU A 101 15.08 0.47 3.47
CA GLU A 101 16.54 0.61 3.43
C GLU A 101 17.12 0.98 4.80
N LYS A 102 16.45 1.88 5.53
CA LYS A 102 16.91 2.32 6.86
C LYS A 102 16.63 1.32 7.98
N GLN A 103 15.47 0.68 7.96
CA GLN A 103 14.99 -0.16 9.07
C GLN A 103 15.00 -1.67 8.74
N GLY A 104 15.13 -2.04 7.47
CA GLY A 104 15.15 -3.43 7.01
C GLY A 104 13.93 -4.22 7.49
N ALA A 105 14.16 -5.44 8.04
CA ALA A 105 13.09 -6.30 8.51
C ALA A 105 12.19 -5.69 9.61
N ARG A 106 12.71 -4.73 10.39
CA ARG A 106 11.95 -4.09 11.46
C ARG A 106 10.78 -3.26 10.93
N SER A 107 10.86 -2.77 9.68
CA SER A 107 9.76 -2.04 9.04
C SER A 107 8.49 -2.87 8.92
N LEU A 108 8.59 -4.20 8.78
CA LEU A 108 7.45 -5.11 8.70
C LEU A 108 6.60 -5.13 9.97
N LEU A 109 7.21 -4.85 11.15
CA LEU A 109 6.48 -4.80 12.43
C LEU A 109 5.40 -3.70 12.44
N PHE A 110 5.70 -2.57 11.80
CA PHE A 110 4.82 -1.40 11.80
C PHE A 110 4.12 -1.15 10.46
N ALA A 111 4.50 -1.90 9.42
CA ALA A 111 3.98 -1.70 8.07
C ALA A 111 2.45 -1.75 8.02
N LYS A 112 1.82 -2.66 8.80
CA LYS A 112 0.37 -2.86 8.79
C LYS A 112 -0.43 -1.69 9.40
N PHE A 113 0.22 -0.82 10.18
CA PHE A 113 -0.41 0.38 10.75
C PHE A 113 -0.39 1.57 9.79
N ILE A 114 0.43 1.51 8.75
CA ILE A 114 0.61 2.61 7.80
C ILE A 114 -0.02 2.22 6.47
N PRO A 115 -1.13 2.87 6.05
CA PRO A 115 -1.75 2.60 4.77
C PRO A 115 -0.75 2.77 3.61
N GLY A 116 -0.72 1.79 2.69
CA GLY A 116 0.20 1.78 1.55
C GLY A 116 1.59 1.20 1.87
N LEU A 117 2.08 1.28 3.10
CA LEU A 117 3.36 0.66 3.49
C LEU A 117 3.22 -0.87 3.55
N SER A 118 2.11 -1.38 4.06
CA SER A 118 1.85 -2.83 4.17
C SER A 118 1.88 -3.53 2.82
N THR A 119 1.30 -2.92 1.79
CA THR A 119 1.22 -3.53 0.44
C THR A 119 2.56 -3.55 -0.30
N VAL A 120 3.49 -2.65 0.03
CA VAL A 120 4.79 -2.53 -0.65
C VAL A 120 5.93 -3.15 0.15
N ALA A 121 5.85 -3.15 1.48
CA ALA A 121 6.91 -3.69 2.35
C ALA A 121 7.14 -5.20 2.15
N THR A 122 6.08 -5.98 1.93
CA THR A 122 6.18 -7.43 1.74
C THR A 122 6.84 -7.83 0.41
N PRO A 123 6.48 -7.29 -0.77
CA PRO A 123 7.23 -7.56 -1.99
C PRO A 123 8.65 -7.00 -1.95
N LEU A 124 8.90 -5.84 -1.30
CA LEU A 124 10.27 -5.33 -1.11
C LEU A 124 11.15 -6.31 -0.33
N ALA A 125 10.62 -6.92 0.73
CA ALA A 125 11.35 -7.97 1.45
C ALA A 125 11.74 -9.13 0.53
N GLY A 126 10.92 -9.46 -0.45
CA GLY A 126 11.22 -10.45 -1.50
C GLY A 126 12.30 -9.97 -2.47
N ILE A 127 12.20 -8.74 -2.97
CA ILE A 127 13.17 -8.13 -3.91
C ILE A 127 14.55 -8.05 -3.29
N PHE A 128 14.65 -7.62 -2.03
CA PHE A 128 15.92 -7.59 -1.29
C PHE A 128 16.39 -8.98 -0.81
N HIS A 129 15.81 -10.05 -1.31
CA HIS A 129 16.19 -11.44 -1.03
C HIS A 129 16.33 -11.73 0.48
N MET A 130 15.47 -11.11 1.31
CA MET A 130 15.42 -11.39 2.74
C MET A 130 15.21 -12.89 2.98
N ARG A 131 15.89 -13.48 3.95
CA ARG A 131 15.69 -14.89 4.31
C ARG A 131 14.24 -15.13 4.76
N LEU A 132 13.57 -16.14 4.20
CA LEU A 132 12.15 -16.45 4.46
C LEU A 132 11.84 -16.55 5.96
N ARG A 133 12.70 -17.21 6.73
CA ARG A 133 12.52 -17.34 8.19
C ARG A 133 12.48 -15.97 8.89
N ARG A 134 13.34 -15.04 8.47
CA ARG A 134 13.38 -13.69 9.01
C ARG A 134 12.14 -12.89 8.59
N PHE A 135 11.72 -13.03 7.34
CA PHE A 135 10.48 -12.44 6.85
C PHE A 135 9.27 -12.92 7.67
N LEU A 136 9.05 -14.25 7.76
CA LEU A 136 7.91 -14.83 8.49
C LEU A 136 7.89 -14.42 9.97
N LEU A 137 9.05 -14.29 10.61
CA LEU A 137 9.14 -13.87 12.00
C LEU A 137 8.70 -12.40 12.17
N PHE A 138 9.25 -11.49 11.38
CA PHE A 138 8.92 -10.06 11.52
C PHE A 138 7.52 -9.72 11.01
N ASP A 139 7.10 -10.33 9.91
CA ASP A 139 5.74 -10.16 9.36
C ASP A 139 4.69 -10.80 10.25
N GLY A 140 4.94 -12.01 10.74
CA GLY A 140 4.06 -12.69 11.70
C GLY A 140 3.90 -11.92 13.00
N LEU A 141 5.01 -11.38 13.57
CA LEU A 141 4.95 -10.51 14.75
C LEU A 141 4.20 -9.21 14.45
N GLY A 142 4.46 -8.58 13.31
CA GLY A 142 3.75 -7.38 12.88
C GLY A 142 2.25 -7.61 12.74
N SER A 143 1.87 -8.74 12.12
CA SER A 143 0.47 -9.19 12.00
C SER A 143 -0.17 -9.45 13.37
N ALA A 144 0.58 -10.08 14.29
CA ALA A 144 0.12 -10.35 15.63
C ALA A 144 -0.13 -9.06 16.42
N ILE A 145 0.82 -8.12 16.38
CA ILE A 145 0.69 -6.82 17.06
C ILE A 145 -0.51 -6.05 16.49
N TRP A 146 -0.62 -5.98 15.17
CA TRP A 146 -1.69 -5.29 14.47
C TRP A 146 -3.06 -5.91 14.82
N ALA A 147 -3.23 -7.21 14.65
CA ALA A 147 -4.48 -7.90 14.94
C ALA A 147 -4.84 -7.84 16.43
N ALA A 148 -3.85 -8.04 17.34
CA ALA A 148 -4.07 -7.94 18.78
C ALA A 148 -4.49 -6.53 19.20
N THR A 149 -3.95 -5.49 18.57
CA THR A 149 -4.35 -4.10 18.85
C THR A 149 -5.82 -3.88 18.54
N PHE A 150 -6.28 -4.22 17.33
CA PHE A 150 -7.67 -3.96 16.93
C PHE A 150 -8.67 -4.92 17.58
N LEU A 151 -8.34 -6.20 17.75
CA LEU A 151 -9.14 -7.12 18.53
C LEU A 151 -9.20 -6.69 20.00
N GLY A 152 -8.08 -6.25 20.57
CA GLY A 152 -7.99 -5.76 21.95
C GLY A 152 -8.81 -4.49 22.16
N LEU A 153 -8.75 -3.53 21.24
CA LEU A 153 -9.63 -2.35 21.26
C LEU A 153 -11.09 -2.75 21.21
N GLY A 154 -11.46 -3.68 20.31
CA GLY A 154 -12.82 -4.19 20.25
C GLY A 154 -13.26 -4.86 21.56
N PHE A 155 -12.37 -5.64 22.19
CA PHE A 155 -12.61 -6.29 23.47
C PHE A 155 -12.85 -5.29 24.62
N VAL A 156 -12.01 -4.27 24.71
CA VAL A 156 -12.09 -3.24 25.77
C VAL A 156 -13.30 -2.34 25.58
N PHE A 157 -13.57 -1.92 24.34
CA PHE A 157 -14.66 -0.99 24.02
C PHE A 157 -15.96 -1.70 23.59
N ARG A 158 -16.16 -2.96 24.00
CA ARG A 158 -17.34 -3.76 23.58
C ARG A 158 -18.68 -3.09 23.88
N ASP A 159 -18.80 -2.47 25.06
CA ASP A 159 -20.06 -1.84 25.49
C ASP A 159 -20.37 -0.60 24.64
N GLN A 160 -19.35 0.19 24.29
CA GLN A 160 -19.46 1.35 23.41
C GLN A 160 -19.75 0.92 21.96
N LEU A 161 -19.15 -0.16 21.50
CA LEU A 161 -19.41 -0.70 20.17
C LEU A 161 -20.81 -1.28 20.06
N GLU A 162 -21.34 -1.91 21.10
CA GLU A 162 -22.73 -2.38 21.17
C GLU A 162 -23.70 -1.19 21.12
N LEU A 163 -23.44 -0.13 21.87
CA LEU A 163 -24.25 1.10 21.85
C LEU A 163 -24.22 1.77 20.47
N ILE A 164 -23.06 1.84 19.82
CA ILE A 164 -22.91 2.37 18.46
C ILE A 164 -23.70 1.49 17.47
N GLY A 165 -23.61 0.16 17.60
CA GLY A 165 -24.35 -0.79 16.77
C GLY A 165 -25.87 -0.60 16.88
N GLN A 166 -26.39 -0.43 18.10
CA GLN A 166 -27.80 -0.13 18.36
C GLN A 166 -28.22 1.22 17.76
N ARG A 167 -27.37 2.25 17.89
CA ARG A 167 -27.61 3.57 17.31
C ARG A 167 -27.62 3.54 15.77
N ILE A 168 -26.68 2.82 15.14
CA ILE A 168 -26.67 2.62 13.68
C ILE A 168 -27.93 1.88 13.23
N GLN A 169 -28.39 0.88 13.98
CA GLN A 169 -29.64 0.16 13.69
C GLN A 169 -30.87 1.09 13.83
N SER A 170 -30.89 1.98 14.82
CA SER A 170 -31.98 2.94 15.01
C SER A 170 -32.03 4.05 13.95
N LEU A 171 -30.88 4.38 13.37
CA LEU A 171 -30.78 5.36 12.26
C LEU A 171 -31.25 4.78 10.92
N GLY A 172 -31.42 3.45 10.83
CA GLY A 172 -32.00 2.77 9.68
C GLY A 172 -31.09 2.78 8.42
N ALA A 173 -31.69 2.34 7.32
CA ALA A 173 -30.99 2.26 6.02
C ALA A 173 -30.47 3.62 5.53
N GLY A 174 -31.06 4.73 5.97
CA GLY A 174 -30.65 6.07 5.57
C GLY A 174 -29.22 6.44 5.98
N ALA A 175 -28.78 6.04 7.19
CA ALA A 175 -27.41 6.29 7.64
C ALA A 175 -26.40 5.48 6.83
N LEU A 176 -26.71 4.23 6.50
CA LEU A 176 -25.85 3.39 5.66
C LEU A 176 -25.71 3.99 4.27
N VAL A 177 -26.79 4.44 3.66
CA VAL A 177 -26.80 5.11 2.34
C VAL A 177 -25.99 6.39 2.40
N LEU A 178 -26.10 7.17 3.47
CA LEU A 178 -25.32 8.40 3.66
C LEU A 178 -23.82 8.12 3.78
N ILE A 179 -23.42 7.14 4.58
CA ILE A 179 -22.01 6.75 4.74
C ILE A 179 -21.44 6.22 3.42
N LEU A 180 -22.18 5.34 2.74
CA LEU A 180 -21.77 4.83 1.43
C LEU A 180 -21.71 5.93 0.38
N GLY A 181 -22.64 6.88 0.41
CA GLY A 181 -22.65 8.06 -0.46
C GLY A 181 -21.45 8.98 -0.24
N LEU A 182 -21.11 9.26 1.03
CA LEU A 182 -19.93 10.05 1.38
C LEU A 182 -18.64 9.34 0.96
N LEU A 183 -18.56 8.03 1.17
CA LEU A 183 -17.40 7.23 0.76
C LEU A 183 -17.25 7.21 -0.77
N ALA A 184 -18.34 7.00 -1.49
CA ALA A 184 -18.36 7.03 -2.96
C ALA A 184 -17.95 8.43 -3.49
N THR A 185 -18.46 9.49 -2.88
CA THR A 185 -18.11 10.88 -3.22
C THR A 185 -16.62 11.15 -2.96
N TYR A 186 -16.09 10.68 -1.83
CA TYR A 186 -14.67 10.81 -1.52
C TYR A 186 -13.78 10.06 -2.52
N ILE A 187 -14.15 8.85 -2.89
CA ILE A 187 -13.43 8.04 -3.89
C ILE A 187 -13.48 8.72 -5.25
N ALA A 188 -14.67 9.20 -5.66
CA ALA A 188 -14.85 9.93 -6.92
C ALA A 188 -14.02 11.22 -6.96
N TYR A 189 -14.03 12.00 -5.88
CA TYR A 189 -13.21 13.21 -5.73
C TYR A 189 -11.72 12.89 -5.89
N LYS A 190 -11.22 11.87 -5.19
CA LYS A 190 -9.82 11.46 -5.26
C LYS A 190 -9.44 10.95 -6.66
N PHE A 191 -10.34 10.24 -7.33
CA PHE A 191 -10.15 9.79 -8.70
C PHE A 191 -10.09 10.95 -9.70
N VAL A 192 -10.98 11.94 -9.58
CA VAL A 192 -11.00 13.14 -10.42
C VAL A 192 -9.75 13.99 -10.19
N ALA A 193 -9.38 14.20 -8.93
CA ALA A 193 -8.17 14.95 -8.57
C ALA A 193 -6.91 14.30 -9.17
N ARG A 194 -6.82 12.96 -9.12
CA ARG A 194 -5.75 12.21 -9.77
C ARG A 194 -5.73 12.41 -11.29
N LYS A 195 -6.91 12.31 -11.92
CA LYS A 195 -7.01 12.48 -13.37
C LYS A 195 -6.62 13.91 -13.81
N LYS A 196 -6.98 14.90 -13.01
CA LYS A 196 -6.58 16.30 -13.24
C LYS A 196 -5.07 16.46 -13.10
N PHE A 197 -4.49 15.99 -12.01
CA PHE A 197 -3.04 16.02 -11.77
C PHE A 197 -2.25 15.35 -12.91
N LEU A 198 -2.66 14.15 -13.34
CA LEU A 198 -2.01 13.45 -14.46
C LEU A 198 -2.16 14.21 -15.81
N ARG A 199 -3.22 14.98 -15.97
CA ARG A 199 -3.40 15.82 -17.15
C ARG A 199 -2.51 17.05 -17.12
N ASP A 200 -2.38 17.66 -15.97
CA ASP A 200 -1.53 18.84 -15.77
C ASP A 200 -0.04 18.50 -15.94
N LEU A 201 0.36 17.26 -15.58
CA LEU A 201 1.72 16.72 -15.84
C LEU A 201 2.02 16.43 -17.33
N ARG A 202 0.99 16.44 -18.21
CA ARG A 202 1.20 16.25 -19.65
C ARG A 202 1.68 17.51 -20.39
N ILE A 203 1.64 18.65 -19.74
CA ILE A 203 2.11 19.93 -20.29
C ILE A 203 3.63 19.93 -20.16
N GLY A 204 4.34 19.81 -21.28
CA GLY A 204 5.80 19.81 -21.33
C GLY A 204 6.48 18.45 -21.52
N ARG A 205 5.71 17.41 -21.94
CA ARG A 205 6.34 16.14 -22.32
C ARG A 205 6.85 16.17 -23.75
N ILE A 206 8.07 15.76 -23.92
CA ILE A 206 8.67 15.48 -25.23
C ILE A 206 8.44 14.01 -25.59
N THR A 207 8.18 13.71 -26.85
CA THR A 207 8.09 12.34 -27.35
C THR A 207 9.47 11.72 -27.57
N VAL A 208 9.55 10.41 -27.65
CA VAL A 208 10.82 9.72 -27.90
C VAL A 208 11.36 10.10 -29.28
N GLU A 209 10.48 10.28 -30.27
CA GLU A 209 10.80 10.67 -31.62
C GLU A 209 11.37 12.10 -31.67
N GLU A 210 10.73 13.04 -30.95
CA GLU A 210 11.21 14.42 -30.84
C GLU A 210 12.56 14.50 -30.11
N LEU A 211 12.74 13.72 -29.04
CA LEU A 211 14.02 13.65 -28.35
C LEU A 211 15.11 13.11 -29.26
N LYS A 212 14.81 12.04 -30.01
CA LYS A 212 15.77 11.47 -30.97
C LYS A 212 16.15 12.48 -32.05
N GLN A 213 15.19 13.20 -32.60
CA GLN A 213 15.45 14.24 -33.60
C GLN A 213 16.39 15.32 -33.05
N LYS A 214 16.10 15.84 -31.83
CA LYS A 214 16.98 16.84 -31.19
C LYS A 214 18.40 16.30 -30.93
N LEU A 215 18.56 15.03 -30.59
CA LEU A 215 19.86 14.40 -30.44
C LEU A 215 20.58 14.25 -31.77
N ASP A 216 19.87 13.87 -32.84
CA ASP A 216 20.46 13.75 -34.20
C ASP A 216 20.89 15.11 -34.76
N GLU A 217 20.15 16.19 -34.44
CA GLU A 217 20.44 17.58 -34.76
C GLU A 217 21.56 18.18 -33.88
N LYS A 218 22.07 17.42 -32.90
CA LYS A 218 23.11 17.85 -31.94
C LYS A 218 22.75 19.14 -31.17
N GLU A 219 21.48 19.31 -30.83
CA GLU A 219 21.07 20.39 -29.93
C GLU A 219 21.80 20.25 -28.58
N ASP A 220 22.13 21.38 -27.95
CA ASP A 220 22.77 21.39 -26.64
C ASP A 220 21.74 21.09 -25.52
N LEU A 221 21.53 19.82 -25.25
CA LEU A 221 20.55 19.32 -24.33
C LEU A 221 21.19 18.75 -23.06
N THR A 222 20.58 19.01 -21.92
CA THR A 222 20.94 18.34 -20.67
C THR A 222 19.92 17.24 -20.39
N ILE A 223 20.31 15.98 -20.51
CA ILE A 223 19.41 14.83 -20.25
C ILE A 223 19.74 14.24 -18.87
N VAL A 224 18.74 14.13 -18.02
CA VAL A 224 18.90 13.65 -16.64
C VAL A 224 18.06 12.41 -16.40
N ASP A 225 18.71 11.36 -15.96
CA ASP A 225 18.06 10.12 -15.52
C ASP A 225 17.68 10.23 -14.05
N LEU A 226 16.39 10.35 -13.79
CA LEU A 226 15.80 10.40 -12.45
C LEU A 226 15.24 9.06 -12.00
N ARG A 227 15.55 7.96 -12.71
CA ARG A 227 15.09 6.64 -12.31
C ARG A 227 15.63 6.28 -10.93
N HIS A 228 14.76 5.60 -10.18
CA HIS A 228 15.15 5.10 -8.86
C HIS A 228 16.26 4.04 -8.99
N SER A 229 17.04 3.83 -7.90
CA SER A 229 18.16 2.86 -7.89
C SER A 229 17.73 1.46 -8.33
N LEU A 230 16.57 0.98 -7.89
CA LEU A 230 16.04 -0.33 -8.26
C LEU A 230 15.63 -0.42 -9.74
N ASP A 231 15.08 0.65 -10.30
CA ASP A 231 14.69 0.68 -11.72
C ASP A 231 15.94 0.73 -12.60
N PHE A 232 16.96 1.47 -12.18
CA PHE A 232 18.24 1.54 -12.86
C PHE A 232 19.02 0.22 -12.77
N GLU A 233 19.01 -0.47 -11.61
CA GLU A 233 19.65 -1.78 -11.46
C GLU A 233 18.95 -2.88 -12.29
N ALA A 234 17.64 -2.74 -12.50
CA ALA A 234 16.87 -3.68 -13.31
C ALA A 234 17.11 -3.50 -14.82
N ASP A 235 17.39 -2.27 -15.25
CA ASP A 235 17.68 -1.90 -16.65
C ASP A 235 18.72 -0.76 -16.64
N PRO A 236 20.04 -1.08 -16.67
CA PRO A 236 21.10 -0.09 -16.56
C PRO A 236 21.36 0.70 -17.85
N GLU A 237 20.66 0.41 -18.95
CA GLU A 237 20.78 1.16 -20.18
C GLU A 237 20.26 2.60 -20.01
N THR A 238 21.04 3.59 -20.49
CA THR A 238 20.70 5.01 -20.41
C THR A 238 20.62 5.63 -21.80
N ILE A 239 19.88 6.73 -21.92
CA ILE A 239 19.89 7.55 -23.13
C ILE A 239 21.31 8.11 -23.34
N PRO A 240 21.86 8.08 -24.56
CA PRO A 240 23.21 8.62 -24.84
C PRO A 240 23.34 10.07 -24.35
N GLY A 241 24.38 10.34 -23.56
CA GLY A 241 24.64 11.66 -22.99
C GLY A 241 23.82 11.98 -21.72
N ALA A 242 22.98 11.09 -21.25
CA ALA A 242 22.27 11.28 -19.99
C ALA A 242 23.18 11.03 -18.79
N PHE A 243 23.06 11.87 -17.77
CA PHE A 243 23.68 11.62 -16.47
C PHE A 243 22.62 11.34 -15.40
N ARG A 244 22.98 10.48 -14.48
CA ARG A 244 22.07 10.08 -13.40
C ARG A 244 22.13 11.05 -12.25
N MET A 245 20.94 11.42 -11.72
CA MET A 245 20.80 12.21 -10.52
C MET A 245 19.66 11.66 -9.67
N ASP A 246 19.82 11.57 -8.35
CA ASP A 246 18.72 11.24 -7.47
C ASP A 246 17.72 12.41 -7.41
N ALA A 247 16.44 12.11 -7.44
CA ALA A 247 15.38 13.13 -7.36
C ALA A 247 15.49 14.00 -6.08
N ARG A 248 16.06 13.46 -4.99
CA ARG A 248 16.33 14.22 -3.76
C ARG A 248 17.45 15.24 -3.95
N GLU A 249 18.50 14.88 -4.68
CA GLU A 249 19.57 15.80 -5.02
C GLU A 249 19.08 16.96 -5.86
N LEU A 250 18.11 16.70 -6.74
CA LEU A 250 17.48 17.74 -7.55
C LEU A 250 16.64 18.70 -6.68
N GLU A 251 15.92 18.19 -5.69
CA GLU A 251 15.15 19.01 -4.74
C GLU A 251 16.07 19.86 -3.84
N GLU A 252 17.18 19.32 -3.38
CA GLU A 252 18.11 20.01 -2.48
C GLU A 252 18.92 21.11 -3.19
N LYS A 253 19.28 20.91 -4.43
CA LYS A 253 20.17 21.81 -5.20
C LYS A 253 19.47 22.97 -5.90
N HIS A 254 18.17 23.24 -5.66
CA HIS A 254 17.43 24.38 -6.22
C HIS A 254 17.93 24.79 -7.63
N ASN A 255 17.59 24.02 -8.66
CA ASN A 255 17.96 24.23 -10.05
C ASN A 255 19.49 24.17 -10.33
N PRO A 256 20.08 22.95 -10.30
CA PRO A 256 21.52 22.77 -10.54
C PRO A 256 21.94 22.94 -12.00
N PHE A 257 20.99 23.22 -12.91
CA PHE A 257 21.25 23.28 -14.35
C PHE A 257 21.42 24.71 -14.85
N PRO A 258 22.31 24.93 -15.85
CA PRO A 258 22.41 26.20 -16.51
C PRO A 258 21.07 26.61 -17.15
N GLY A 259 20.66 27.87 -16.98
CA GLY A 259 19.38 28.38 -17.51
C GLY A 259 19.36 28.64 -19.01
N ASP A 260 20.43 28.30 -19.71
CA ASP A 260 20.66 28.54 -21.15
C ASP A 260 20.38 27.28 -22.01
N ARG A 261 20.02 26.15 -21.41
CA ARG A 261 19.83 24.85 -22.10
C ARG A 261 18.51 24.22 -21.76
N ASP A 262 17.95 23.48 -22.72
CA ASP A 262 16.79 22.63 -22.47
C ASP A 262 17.18 21.46 -21.57
N VAL A 263 16.48 21.32 -20.45
CA VAL A 263 16.67 20.19 -19.51
C VAL A 263 15.57 19.18 -19.70
N ILE A 264 15.95 17.98 -20.10
CA ILE A 264 15.03 16.86 -20.31
C ILE A 264 15.20 15.86 -19.18
N LEU A 265 14.16 15.71 -18.37
CA LEU A 265 14.12 14.76 -17.27
C LEU A 265 13.35 13.51 -17.71
N TYR A 266 13.91 12.32 -17.50
CA TYR A 266 13.16 11.09 -17.70
C TYR A 266 13.20 10.19 -16.46
N CYS A 267 12.09 9.49 -16.25
CA CYS A 267 11.91 8.49 -15.23
C CYS A 267 11.04 7.36 -15.78
N THR A 268 11.07 6.22 -15.19
CA THR A 268 10.18 5.09 -15.52
C THR A 268 8.89 5.13 -14.71
#